data_455efa0f67818ef0478bf110e934ae69
#
_entry.id   455efa0f67818ef0478bf110e934ae69
#
_cell.length_a   1.000
_cell.length_b   1.000
_cell.length_c   1.000
_cell.angle_alpha   90.00
_cell.angle_beta   90.00
_cell.angle_gamma   90.00
#
_symmetry.space_group_name_H-M   'P 1'
#
loop_
_entity.id
_entity.type
_entity.pdbx_description
1 polymer ?
#
loop_
_entity_poly.entity_id
_entity_poly.type
_entity_poly.pdbx_seq_one_letter_code
_entity_poly.pdbx_strand_id
1 'polypeptide(L)'
;DEKQHIVKTFFEKYPDSVFEVGESHMYLGNLYMLDYADVESVVIDGNRLILPLKEKNEAKHILIEWYHAQATDVVFKRVQYYADLMGATYYSINLSDAKARWGSCGAKQTININWRAVMCPLFVIDYIAIHELSHIQYKNHSREFWKRVETIMPDYREAQEWLNQNSRLVSIY
;
A
#
# COMPACT_ATOMS: atom_id res chain seq x y z
N ASP A 1 3.06 -12.49 -16.40
CA ASP A 1 2.30 -12.79 -15.20
C ASP A 1 1.05 -11.90 -15.16
N GLU A 2 -0.13 -12.48 -14.91
CA GLU A 2 -1.42 -11.84 -15.06
C GLU A 2 -1.56 -10.57 -14.19
N LYS A 3 -1.04 -10.61 -12.96
CA LYS A 3 -1.05 -9.46 -12.03
C LYS A 3 -0.14 -8.30 -12.47
N GLN A 4 0.97 -8.57 -13.12
CA GLN A 4 1.86 -7.55 -13.65
C GLN A 4 1.25 -6.84 -14.85
N HIS A 5 0.55 -7.59 -15.70
CA HIS A 5 -0.18 -7.05 -16.84
C HIS A 5 -1.30 -6.08 -16.40
N ILE A 6 -2.00 -6.42 -15.33
CA ILE A 6 -3.09 -5.61 -14.77
C ILE A 6 -2.61 -4.21 -14.37
N VAL A 7 -1.49 -4.09 -13.64
CA VAL A 7 -0.98 -2.79 -13.17
C VAL A 7 -0.46 -1.93 -14.30
N LYS A 8 0.28 -2.52 -15.25
CA LYS A 8 0.76 -1.81 -16.43
C LYS A 8 -0.41 -1.23 -17.24
N THR A 9 -1.44 -2.02 -17.47
CA THR A 9 -2.67 -1.61 -18.14
C THR A 9 -3.40 -0.49 -17.40
N PHE A 10 -3.40 -0.51 -16.06
CA PHE A 10 -3.97 0.55 -15.23
C PHE A 10 -3.32 1.92 -15.51
N PHE A 11 -1.99 2.00 -15.49
CA PHE A 11 -1.29 3.26 -15.71
C PHE A 11 -1.29 3.74 -17.16
N GLU A 12 -1.37 2.84 -18.14
CA GLU A 12 -1.48 3.19 -19.55
C GLU A 12 -2.87 3.76 -19.89
N LYS A 13 -3.90 3.25 -19.22
CA LYS A 13 -5.29 3.60 -19.47
C LYS A 13 -5.78 4.82 -18.68
N TYR A 14 -5.21 5.04 -17.47
CA TYR A 14 -5.66 6.09 -16.55
C TYR A 14 -4.49 6.92 -16.02
N PRO A 15 -3.85 7.74 -16.88
CA PRO A 15 -2.74 8.61 -16.46
C PRO A 15 -3.18 9.66 -15.43
N ASP A 16 -4.44 10.14 -15.55
CA ASP A 16 -5.07 11.07 -14.63
C ASP A 16 -6.47 10.54 -14.30
N SER A 17 -6.70 10.20 -13.03
CA SER A 17 -8.00 9.73 -12.57
C SER A 17 -9.03 10.86 -12.68
N VAL A 18 -10.13 10.59 -13.37
CA VAL A 18 -11.25 11.51 -13.57
C VAL A 18 -12.48 11.17 -12.71
N PHE A 19 -12.41 10.06 -11.97
CA PHE A 19 -13.47 9.56 -11.08
C PHE A 19 -14.81 9.31 -11.78
N GLU A 20 -14.77 8.83 -13.02
CA GLU A 20 -15.95 8.42 -13.77
C GLU A 20 -16.29 6.94 -13.53
N VAL A 21 -17.58 6.62 -13.70
CA VAL A 21 -18.07 5.23 -13.62
C VAL A 21 -17.29 4.32 -14.58
N GLY A 22 -16.85 3.16 -14.07
CA GLY A 22 -16.05 2.20 -14.81
C GLY A 22 -14.55 2.47 -14.79
N GLU A 23 -14.08 3.55 -14.18
CA GLU A 23 -12.65 3.76 -13.91
C GLU A 23 -12.13 2.73 -12.91
N SER A 24 -10.92 2.22 -13.13
CA SER A 24 -10.35 1.19 -12.27
C SER A 24 -9.51 1.80 -11.16
N HIS A 25 -9.68 1.31 -9.95
CA HIS A 25 -8.91 1.67 -8.77
C HIS A 25 -8.34 0.42 -8.11
N MET A 26 -7.11 0.53 -7.62
CA MET A 26 -6.39 -0.61 -7.05
C MET A 26 -6.53 -0.66 -5.53
N TYR A 27 -6.82 -1.86 -5.00
CA TYR A 27 -6.85 -2.14 -3.56
C TYR A 27 -6.39 -3.58 -3.30
N LEU A 28 -5.41 -3.76 -2.42
CA LEU A 28 -4.78 -5.05 -2.08
C LEU A 28 -4.36 -5.87 -3.31
N GLY A 29 -3.84 -5.18 -4.34
CA GLY A 29 -3.37 -5.80 -5.57
C GLY A 29 -4.46 -6.21 -6.56
N ASN A 30 -5.71 -5.87 -6.29
CA ASN A 30 -6.84 -6.13 -7.18
C ASN A 30 -7.37 -4.83 -7.77
N LEU A 31 -7.93 -4.90 -8.98
CA LEU A 31 -8.62 -3.78 -9.61
C LEU A 31 -10.11 -3.85 -9.33
N TYR A 32 -10.68 -2.73 -8.93
CA TYR A 32 -12.10 -2.52 -8.71
C TYR A 32 -12.59 -1.43 -9.63
N MET A 33 -13.76 -1.62 -10.24
CA MET A 33 -14.39 -0.63 -11.09
C MET A 33 -15.17 0.36 -10.23
N LEU A 34 -14.90 1.65 -10.43
CA LEU A 34 -15.61 2.73 -9.74
C LEU A 34 -17.08 2.74 -10.16
N ASP A 35 -17.94 2.85 -9.18
CA ASP A 35 -19.37 3.02 -9.36
C ASP A 35 -19.93 3.97 -8.29
N TYR A 36 -21.16 4.46 -8.46
CA TYR A 36 -21.85 5.35 -7.52
C TYR A 36 -23.24 4.79 -7.22
N ALA A 37 -23.59 4.76 -5.94
CA ALA A 37 -24.93 4.36 -5.50
C ALA A 37 -25.38 5.18 -4.28
N ASP A 38 -26.64 5.00 -3.87
CA ASP A 38 -27.14 5.58 -2.62
C ASP A 38 -26.65 4.76 -1.42
N VAL A 39 -25.37 4.98 -1.09
CA VAL A 39 -24.66 4.41 0.07
C VAL A 39 -24.13 5.53 0.94
N GLU A 40 -23.91 5.28 2.23
CA GLU A 40 -23.44 6.29 3.16
C GLU A 40 -21.91 6.36 3.25
N SER A 41 -21.21 5.34 2.79
CA SER A 41 -19.75 5.23 2.80
C SER A 41 -19.27 4.37 1.64
N VAL A 42 -17.95 4.40 1.37
CA VAL A 42 -17.34 3.58 0.31
C VAL A 42 -17.51 2.09 0.64
N VAL A 43 -18.02 1.32 -0.32
CA VAL A 43 -18.29 -0.10 -0.21
C VAL A 43 -17.61 -0.86 -1.36
N ILE A 44 -17.07 -2.04 -1.07
CA ILE A 44 -16.65 -3.01 -2.08
C ILE A 44 -17.76 -4.05 -2.23
N ASP A 45 -18.28 -4.20 -3.46
CA ASP A 45 -19.26 -5.21 -3.83
C ASP A 45 -18.80 -5.95 -5.09
N GLY A 46 -18.37 -7.20 -4.92
CA GLY A 46 -17.75 -7.98 -5.98
C GLY A 46 -16.47 -7.31 -6.50
N ASN A 47 -16.48 -6.88 -7.76
CA ASN A 47 -15.39 -6.17 -8.41
C ASN A 47 -15.62 -4.65 -8.50
N ARG A 48 -16.61 -4.12 -7.78
CA ARG A 48 -16.96 -2.70 -7.79
C ARG A 48 -16.49 -2.02 -6.50
N LEU A 49 -15.99 -0.80 -6.66
CA LEU A 49 -15.71 0.15 -5.58
C LEU A 49 -16.78 1.24 -5.68
N ILE A 50 -17.76 1.20 -4.78
CA ILE A 50 -18.95 2.02 -4.82
C ILE A 50 -18.80 3.20 -3.88
N LEU A 51 -18.89 4.42 -4.42
CA LEU A 51 -18.85 5.68 -3.68
C LEU A 51 -20.27 6.26 -3.49
N PRO A 52 -20.48 7.09 -2.46
CA PRO A 52 -21.74 7.81 -2.26
C PRO A 52 -22.09 8.71 -3.45
N LEU A 53 -23.22 8.45 -4.10
CA LEU A 53 -23.68 9.24 -5.24
C LEU A 53 -23.90 10.73 -4.90
N LYS A 54 -24.36 11.00 -3.68
CA LYS A 54 -24.63 12.36 -3.18
C LYS A 54 -23.36 13.24 -3.14
N GLU A 55 -22.20 12.60 -3.05
CA GLU A 55 -20.91 13.25 -2.86
C GLU A 55 -19.99 13.06 -4.09
N LYS A 56 -20.57 12.76 -5.27
CA LYS A 56 -19.79 12.49 -6.50
C LYS A 56 -18.77 13.60 -6.82
N ASN A 57 -19.10 14.85 -6.54
CA ASN A 57 -18.19 15.98 -6.79
C ASN A 57 -16.94 15.98 -5.88
N GLU A 58 -16.97 15.23 -4.78
CA GLU A 58 -15.86 15.06 -3.83
C GLU A 58 -15.23 13.68 -3.90
N ALA A 59 -15.51 12.92 -4.96
CA ALA A 59 -15.10 11.53 -5.12
C ALA A 59 -13.61 11.27 -4.85
N LYS A 60 -12.74 12.16 -5.33
CA LYS A 60 -11.30 12.07 -5.06
C LYS A 60 -10.99 12.14 -3.56
N HIS A 61 -11.56 13.08 -2.86
CA HIS A 61 -11.34 13.28 -1.43
C HIS A 61 -11.83 12.06 -0.63
N ILE A 62 -13.06 11.64 -0.90
CA ILE A 62 -13.69 10.47 -0.27
C ILE A 62 -12.87 9.20 -0.49
N LEU A 63 -12.40 8.97 -1.71
CA LEU A 63 -11.60 7.81 -2.02
C LEU A 63 -10.24 7.84 -1.31
N ILE A 64 -9.56 9.00 -1.25
CA ILE A 64 -8.30 9.15 -0.52
C ILE A 64 -8.51 8.90 0.98
N GLU A 65 -9.55 9.45 1.59
CA GLU A 65 -9.87 9.22 3.01
C GLU A 65 -10.15 7.73 3.28
N TRP A 66 -10.90 7.08 2.38
CA TRP A 66 -11.13 5.65 2.47
C TRP A 66 -9.83 4.86 2.40
N TYR A 67 -8.92 5.19 1.47
CA TYR A 67 -7.61 4.54 1.41
C TYR A 67 -6.79 4.75 2.67
N HIS A 68 -6.81 5.93 3.27
CA HIS A 68 -6.15 6.19 4.55
C HIS A 68 -6.71 5.32 5.68
N ALA A 69 -8.04 5.18 5.76
CA ALA A 69 -8.69 4.32 6.73
C ALA A 69 -8.30 2.85 6.52
N GLN A 70 -8.35 2.35 5.28
CA GLN A 70 -7.92 0.99 4.93
C GLN A 70 -6.43 0.76 5.24
N ALA A 71 -5.57 1.73 4.90
CA ALA A 71 -4.14 1.64 5.18
C ALA A 71 -3.87 1.58 6.69
N THR A 72 -4.59 2.38 7.49
CA THR A 72 -4.48 2.32 8.95
C THR A 72 -4.81 0.91 9.46
N ASP A 73 -5.89 0.33 9.01
CA ASP A 73 -6.29 -1.02 9.45
C ASP A 73 -5.30 -2.10 8.98
N VAL A 74 -5.02 -2.14 7.68
CA VAL A 74 -4.23 -3.21 7.08
C VAL A 74 -2.74 -3.08 7.45
N VAL A 75 -2.15 -1.91 7.20
CA VAL A 75 -0.70 -1.71 7.37
C VAL A 75 -0.29 -1.83 8.83
N PHE A 76 -1.07 -1.25 9.76
CA PHE A 76 -0.73 -1.30 11.19
C PHE A 76 -0.80 -2.72 11.72
N LYS A 77 -1.80 -3.51 11.32
CA LYS A 77 -1.88 -4.93 11.68
C LYS A 77 -0.69 -5.74 11.13
N ARG A 78 -0.26 -5.44 9.88
CA ARG A 78 0.88 -6.16 9.30
C ARG A 78 2.20 -5.77 9.99
N VAL A 79 2.43 -4.50 10.26
CA VAL A 79 3.63 -4.04 11.00
C VAL A 79 3.64 -4.66 12.40
N GLN A 80 2.53 -4.65 13.13
CA GLN A 80 2.46 -5.27 14.46
C GLN A 80 2.77 -6.78 14.40
N TYR A 81 2.14 -7.50 13.48
CA TYR A 81 2.38 -8.93 13.29
C TYR A 81 3.86 -9.26 13.06
N TYR A 82 4.51 -8.51 12.15
CA TYR A 82 5.93 -8.75 11.88
C TYR A 82 6.84 -8.22 12.98
N ALA A 83 6.48 -7.18 13.71
CA ALA A 83 7.22 -6.73 14.87
C ALA A 83 7.27 -7.83 15.94
N ASP A 84 6.13 -8.45 16.24
CA ASP A 84 6.05 -9.57 17.18
C ASP A 84 6.87 -10.78 16.70
N LEU A 85 6.72 -11.17 15.43
CA LEU A 85 7.46 -12.28 14.83
C LEU A 85 8.98 -12.05 14.85
N MET A 86 9.42 -10.82 14.61
CA MET A 86 10.83 -10.43 14.54
C MET A 86 11.42 -10.09 15.91
N GLY A 87 10.62 -10.01 16.98
CA GLY A 87 11.03 -9.49 18.29
C GLY A 87 11.49 -8.02 18.19
N ALA A 88 10.93 -7.24 17.29
CA ALA A 88 11.28 -5.85 17.06
C ALA A 88 10.35 -4.92 17.84
N THR A 89 10.93 -3.95 18.55
CA THR A 89 10.16 -2.91 19.27
C THR A 89 10.28 -1.60 18.52
N TYR A 90 9.17 -0.98 18.19
CA TYR A 90 9.10 0.34 17.58
C TYR A 90 8.40 1.34 18.53
N TYR A 91 8.71 2.63 18.39
CA TYR A 91 8.11 3.68 19.20
C TYR A 91 6.70 4.05 18.71
N SER A 92 6.54 4.22 17.41
CA SER A 92 5.26 4.56 16.79
C SER A 92 5.24 4.12 15.33
N ILE A 93 4.04 3.97 14.81
CA ILE A 93 3.78 3.77 13.39
C ILE A 93 2.90 4.91 12.88
N ASN A 94 3.22 5.43 11.69
CA ASN A 94 2.44 6.48 11.05
C ASN A 94 2.27 6.19 9.56
N LEU A 95 1.19 6.69 8.98
CA LEU A 95 1.06 6.78 7.54
C LEU A 95 1.78 8.03 7.02
N SER A 96 2.40 7.92 5.86
CA SER A 96 3.09 9.02 5.18
C SER A 96 2.54 9.25 3.77
N ASP A 97 2.69 10.46 3.26
CA ASP A 97 2.34 10.85 1.89
C ASP A 97 3.60 11.08 1.02
N ALA A 98 4.71 10.42 1.32
CA ALA A 98 5.96 10.58 0.59
C ALA A 98 5.81 10.08 -0.86
N LYS A 99 6.15 10.94 -1.85
CA LYS A 99 5.96 10.62 -3.27
C LYS A 99 7.10 9.79 -3.91
N ALA A 100 8.15 9.45 -3.14
CA ALA A 100 9.33 8.77 -3.66
C ALA A 100 9.77 7.54 -2.85
N ARG A 101 9.02 7.15 -1.82
CA ARG A 101 9.38 5.99 -0.98
C ARG A 101 8.15 5.34 -0.37
N TRP A 102 8.24 4.04 -0.17
CA TRP A 102 7.18 3.23 0.43
C TRP A 102 7.19 3.25 1.96
N GLY A 103 8.37 3.46 2.56
CA GLY A 103 8.51 3.50 4.01
C GLY A 103 9.76 4.22 4.47
N SER A 104 9.91 4.36 5.78
CA SER A 104 11.13 4.78 6.46
C SER A 104 11.09 4.43 7.94
N CYS A 105 12.26 4.09 8.50
CA CYS A 105 12.47 3.91 9.93
C CYS A 105 13.30 5.10 10.47
N GLY A 106 12.66 5.95 11.27
CA GLY A 106 13.30 7.11 11.88
C GLY A 106 14.26 6.76 13.02
N ALA A 107 15.07 7.74 13.44
CA ALA A 107 16.09 7.57 14.49
C ALA A 107 15.51 7.10 15.83
N LYS A 108 14.27 7.48 16.15
CA LYS A 108 13.54 7.06 17.34
C LYS A 108 12.75 5.77 17.14
N GLN A 109 13.09 4.95 16.14
CA GLN A 109 12.35 3.73 15.80
C GLN A 109 10.88 4.01 15.43
N THR A 110 10.63 5.15 14.82
CA THR A 110 9.32 5.49 14.26
C THR A 110 9.22 4.89 12.87
N ILE A 111 8.27 4.01 12.68
CA ILE A 111 7.97 3.38 11.38
C ILE A 111 6.97 4.26 10.64
N ASN A 112 7.33 4.70 9.43
CA ASN A 112 6.42 5.43 8.56
C ASN A 112 6.21 4.60 7.29
N ILE A 113 4.97 4.33 6.95
CA ILE A 113 4.59 3.59 5.73
C ILE A 113 3.72 4.50 4.86
N ASN A 114 3.99 4.52 3.57
CA ASN A 114 3.16 5.25 2.63
C ASN A 114 1.74 4.65 2.62
N TRP A 115 0.71 5.49 2.77
CA TRP A 115 -0.66 5.01 2.77
C TRP A 115 -1.04 4.28 1.48
N ARG A 116 -0.40 4.62 0.36
CA ARG A 116 -0.62 3.94 -0.94
C ARG A 116 -0.16 2.48 -0.95
N ALA A 117 0.58 2.05 0.07
CA ALA A 117 0.94 0.64 0.22
C ALA A 117 -0.29 -0.28 0.26
N VAL A 118 -1.46 0.24 0.71
CA VAL A 118 -2.71 -0.54 0.71
C VAL A 118 -3.23 -0.87 -0.68
N MET A 119 -2.73 -0.22 -1.72
CA MET A 119 -3.01 -0.57 -3.12
C MET A 119 -2.22 -1.82 -3.56
N CYS A 120 -1.08 -2.08 -2.92
CA CYS A 120 -0.21 -3.20 -3.25
C CYS A 120 -0.82 -4.55 -2.80
N PRO A 121 -0.42 -5.67 -3.43
CA PRO A 121 -0.70 -7.00 -2.90
C PRO A 121 -0.19 -7.17 -1.47
N LEU A 122 -0.84 -8.01 -0.68
CA LEU A 122 -0.54 -8.16 0.75
C LEU A 122 0.92 -8.57 1.00
N PHE A 123 1.49 -9.46 0.17
CA PHE A 123 2.89 -9.87 0.31
C PHE A 123 3.89 -8.71 0.10
N VAL A 124 3.51 -7.70 -0.69
CA VAL A 124 4.31 -6.48 -0.87
C VAL A 124 4.22 -5.57 0.35
N ILE A 125 3.03 -5.44 0.95
CA ILE A 125 2.84 -4.72 2.22
C ILE A 125 3.67 -5.39 3.32
N ASP A 126 3.68 -6.71 3.36
CA ASP A 126 4.48 -7.50 4.29
C ASP A 126 5.98 -7.23 4.13
N TYR A 127 6.45 -7.21 2.89
CA TYR A 127 7.84 -6.86 2.59
C TYR A 127 8.19 -5.46 3.07
N ILE A 128 7.35 -4.45 2.82
CA ILE A 128 7.60 -3.08 3.28
C ILE A 128 7.69 -3.04 4.81
N ALA A 129 6.77 -3.72 5.52
CA ALA A 129 6.79 -3.80 6.97
C ALA A 129 8.08 -4.46 7.50
N ILE A 130 8.46 -5.60 6.95
CA ILE A 130 9.68 -6.34 7.34
C ILE A 130 10.93 -5.49 7.06
N HIS A 131 10.97 -4.80 5.92
CA HIS A 131 12.07 -3.92 5.52
C HIS A 131 12.28 -2.80 6.54
N GLU A 132 11.22 -2.08 6.88
CA GLU A 132 11.30 -0.95 7.82
C GLU A 132 11.60 -1.42 9.26
N LEU A 133 11.02 -2.54 9.69
CA LEU A 133 11.33 -3.15 10.98
C LEU A 133 12.79 -3.63 11.07
N SER A 134 13.36 -4.10 9.97
CA SER A 134 14.77 -4.51 9.91
C SER A 134 15.72 -3.33 10.13
N HIS A 135 15.32 -2.11 9.76
CA HIS A 135 16.07 -0.89 10.03
C HIS A 135 16.14 -0.50 11.50
N ILE A 136 15.33 -1.07 12.37
CA ILE A 136 15.45 -0.88 13.83
C ILE A 136 16.85 -1.35 14.29
N GLN A 137 17.27 -2.50 13.80
CA GLN A 137 18.56 -3.12 14.15
C GLN A 137 19.69 -2.72 13.18
N TYR A 138 19.42 -2.67 11.88
CA TYR A 138 20.41 -2.44 10.83
C TYR A 138 20.07 -1.15 10.07
N LYS A 139 20.81 -0.05 10.32
CA LYS A 139 20.51 1.27 9.76
C LYS A 139 20.84 1.42 8.28
N ASN A 140 21.61 0.51 7.71
CA ASN A 140 21.96 0.44 6.30
C ASN A 140 21.60 -0.91 5.70
N HIS A 141 21.57 -1.00 4.39
CA HIS A 141 21.25 -2.22 3.65
C HIS A 141 22.48 -3.16 3.54
N SER A 142 23.14 -3.44 4.69
CA SER A 142 24.28 -4.35 4.77
C SER A 142 23.87 -5.81 4.47
N ARG A 143 24.86 -6.68 4.41
CA ARG A 143 24.61 -8.12 4.25
C ARG A 143 23.74 -8.70 5.38
N GLU A 144 23.96 -8.23 6.60
CA GLU A 144 23.19 -8.63 7.79
C GLU A 144 21.74 -8.16 7.72
N PHE A 145 21.50 -6.94 7.20
CA PHE A 145 20.15 -6.44 6.92
C PHE A 145 19.40 -7.39 5.98
N TRP A 146 19.98 -7.69 4.81
CA TRP A 146 19.33 -8.57 3.84
C TRP A 146 19.16 -9.99 4.33
N LYS A 147 20.11 -10.51 5.10
CA LYS A 147 19.98 -11.83 5.74
C LYS A 147 18.80 -11.86 6.71
N ARG A 148 18.57 -10.79 7.46
CA ARG A 148 17.41 -10.69 8.34
C ARG A 148 16.10 -10.67 7.55
N VAL A 149 16.00 -9.85 6.50
CA VAL A 149 14.83 -9.80 5.62
C VAL A 149 14.55 -11.19 5.01
N GLU A 150 15.57 -11.83 4.45
CA GLU A 150 15.48 -13.16 3.82
C GLU A 150 15.07 -14.26 4.82
N THR A 151 15.51 -14.16 6.08
CA THR A 151 15.10 -15.11 7.13
C THR A 151 13.61 -15.07 7.42
N ILE A 152 13.01 -13.88 7.39
CA ILE A 152 11.57 -13.67 7.66
C ILE A 152 10.72 -13.90 6.41
N MET A 153 11.24 -13.48 5.26
CA MET A 153 10.57 -13.55 3.96
C MET A 153 11.56 -14.03 2.90
N PRO A 154 11.72 -15.36 2.71
CA PRO A 154 12.66 -15.92 1.73
C PRO A 154 12.47 -15.38 0.30
N ASP A 155 11.22 -15.14 -0.09
CA ASP A 155 10.83 -14.69 -1.44
C ASP A 155 10.75 -13.16 -1.56
N TYR A 156 11.40 -12.40 -0.66
CA TYR A 156 11.33 -10.92 -0.62
C TYR A 156 11.68 -10.25 -1.95
N ARG A 157 12.47 -10.90 -2.81
CA ARG A 157 12.85 -10.37 -4.12
C ARG A 157 11.67 -10.21 -5.05
N GLU A 158 10.66 -11.07 -4.95
CA GLU A 158 9.41 -10.93 -5.73
C GLU A 158 8.68 -9.64 -5.38
N ALA A 159 8.64 -9.30 -4.09
CA ALA A 159 8.05 -8.04 -3.64
C ALA A 159 8.86 -6.82 -4.09
N GLN A 160 10.19 -6.89 -4.07
CA GLN A 160 11.06 -5.83 -4.60
C GLN A 160 10.85 -5.62 -6.10
N GLU A 161 10.79 -6.71 -6.86
CA GLU A 161 10.54 -6.64 -8.30
C GLU A 161 9.17 -6.04 -8.58
N TRP A 162 8.15 -6.46 -7.86
CA TRP A 162 6.81 -5.89 -7.97
C TRP A 162 6.79 -4.38 -7.71
N LEU A 163 7.45 -3.90 -6.64
CA LEU A 163 7.56 -2.47 -6.32
C LEU A 163 8.30 -1.68 -7.40
N ASN A 164 9.38 -2.24 -7.96
CA ASN A 164 10.14 -1.61 -9.03
C ASN A 164 9.29 -1.44 -10.30
N GLN A 165 8.54 -2.48 -10.68
CA GLN A 165 7.67 -2.46 -11.85
C GLN A 165 6.46 -1.53 -11.68
N ASN A 166 6.03 -1.29 -10.44
CA ASN A 166 4.87 -0.51 -10.07
C ASN A 166 5.21 0.79 -9.33
N SER A 167 6.41 1.32 -9.55
CA SER A 167 6.95 2.48 -8.83
C SER A 167 6.08 3.74 -8.91
N ARG A 168 5.25 3.89 -9.95
CA ARG A 168 4.31 5.01 -10.11
C ARG A 168 3.21 5.03 -9.03
N LEU A 169 2.85 3.89 -8.45
CA LEU A 169 1.83 3.84 -7.38
C LEU A 169 2.20 4.71 -6.18
N VAL A 170 3.49 4.87 -5.86
CA VAL A 170 3.94 5.67 -4.71
C VAL A 170 3.56 7.15 -4.79
N SER A 171 3.20 7.63 -5.98
CA SER A 171 2.87 9.03 -6.25
C SER A 171 1.48 9.25 -6.85
N ILE A 172 0.67 8.20 -6.98
CA ILE A 172 -0.70 8.32 -7.50
C ILE A 172 -1.58 9.13 -6.52
N TYR A 173 -2.55 9.89 -7.07
CA TYR A 173 -3.41 10.87 -6.36
C TYR A 173 -2.56 12.02 -5.76
#